data_8791cdd64e8b5ee2b83902e5450efe13
#
_entry.id   8791cdd64e8b5ee2b83902e5450efe13
#
_cell.length_a   1.000
_cell.length_b   1.000
_cell.length_c   1.000
_cell.angle_alpha   90.00
_cell.angle_beta   90.00
_cell.angle_gamma   90.00
#
_symmetry.space_group_name_H-M   'P 1'
#
loop_
_entity.id
_entity.type
_entity.pdbx_description
1 polymer ?
#
loop_
_entity_poly.entity_id
_entity_poly.type
_entity_poly.pdbx_seq_one_letter_code
_entity_poly.pdbx_strand_id
1 'polypeptide(L)'
;MPRGTSLLEVAHLCDVQLANPILGAMVNNRIRELGYECFQPKTVQFFDISHPDGMRMYVRSLSFLLYVAVQEVLPGAKLRIEHSVSKGLYCEVDNLRGELTVQDTIDLADKMRALVALDLPFEKKKDETDEVIQLLEERGLHDKTALIRHRGQYYTSYHQMGEYFGIFHGYMVPSTGYLKTFDLNKYYNGMLLRLPRSSQPGELEDLVVQTKLFEIFREFSQWNKILRMTKISDLNKAAGNGRSDTLVKVTEALHEKKIAHIADRIADRRDKLRVVLISGPSSSGKTTFGKRLAVQLLVAGIKPLNLSLDNYFVDRDNTPKDEHGEFDFEALEALDLDLLNTHFRQLLAGEEVEIPKFSFETGTRFYDGETLKMEKDNILIVEGIHGLNPELTPSIPNEAKFKVYVSALTSINMDDLTRIATTDNRLIRRIVRDYKYRKYSARDTISRWPSVRRGEEKHIFPYQEEADVMFNTALLYEFAVLKPYAEPILLEVQPNQPEYAEANRLLKFFNNFKPMQPREIPPTSILREFLGGSSFTY
;
A
#
# COMPACT_ATOMS: atom_id res chain seq x y z
N MET A 1 -38.33 -1.87 14.81
CA MET A 1 -38.28 -0.75 13.84
C MET A 1 -39.09 -1.13 12.62
N PRO A 2 -39.72 -0.19 11.89
CA PRO A 2 -40.40 -0.46 10.62
C PRO A 2 -39.43 -1.06 9.59
N ARG A 3 -39.95 -1.81 8.62
CA ARG A 3 -39.17 -2.29 7.48
C ARG A 3 -38.82 -1.11 6.57
N GLY A 4 -37.60 -1.06 6.04
CA GLY A 4 -37.14 0.05 5.22
C GLY A 4 -36.53 1.21 6.01
N THR A 5 -36.38 1.08 7.35
CA THR A 5 -35.68 2.08 8.17
C THR A 5 -34.21 2.15 7.73
N SER A 6 -33.72 3.34 7.43
CA SER A 6 -32.32 3.58 7.08
C SER A 6 -31.39 3.43 8.28
N LEU A 7 -30.12 3.13 8.04
CA LEU A 7 -29.13 3.06 9.13
C LEU A 7 -28.96 4.39 9.86
N LEU A 8 -29.14 5.52 9.19
CA LEU A 8 -29.11 6.83 9.82
C LEU A 8 -30.26 6.99 10.82
N GLU A 9 -31.49 6.61 10.42
CA GLU A 9 -32.64 6.59 11.33
C GLU A 9 -32.47 5.60 12.47
N VAL A 10 -31.88 4.41 12.18
CA VAL A 10 -31.56 3.42 13.23
C VAL A 10 -30.59 4.01 14.25
N ALA A 11 -29.54 4.71 13.81
CA ALA A 11 -28.59 5.35 14.72
C ALA A 11 -29.26 6.38 15.63
N HIS A 12 -30.15 7.22 15.06
CA HIS A 12 -30.92 8.20 15.83
C HIS A 12 -31.91 7.56 16.80
N LEU A 13 -32.69 6.57 16.34
CA LEU A 13 -33.70 5.90 17.18
C LEU A 13 -33.07 5.09 18.33
N CYS A 14 -31.87 4.59 18.17
CA CYS A 14 -31.12 3.85 19.18
C CYS A 14 -30.20 4.74 20.03
N ASP A 15 -30.20 6.05 19.80
CA ASP A 15 -29.28 7.02 20.44
C ASP A 15 -27.83 6.55 20.45
N VAL A 16 -27.34 6.11 19.28
CA VAL A 16 -25.98 5.58 19.15
C VAL A 16 -24.98 6.72 19.30
N GLN A 17 -24.15 6.64 20.33
CA GLN A 17 -23.09 7.61 20.60
C GLN A 17 -21.72 7.01 20.30
N LEU A 18 -20.94 7.69 19.46
CA LEU A 18 -19.51 7.42 19.22
C LEU A 18 -18.70 8.67 19.54
N ALA A 19 -17.38 8.50 19.63
CA ALA A 19 -16.47 9.62 19.90
C ALA A 19 -16.50 10.71 18.81
N ASN A 20 -16.79 10.30 17.56
CA ASN A 20 -16.88 11.18 16.40
C ASN A 20 -18.19 10.90 15.64
N PRO A 21 -18.58 11.76 14.67
CA PRO A 21 -19.77 11.52 13.85
C PRO A 21 -19.77 10.14 13.19
N ILE A 22 -20.91 9.46 13.23
CA ILE A 22 -21.09 8.14 12.60
C ILE A 22 -20.96 8.31 11.07
N LEU A 23 -20.05 7.57 10.43
CA LEU A 23 -19.83 7.63 8.99
C LEU A 23 -20.47 6.47 8.22
N GLY A 24 -20.62 5.33 8.86
CA GLY A 24 -21.17 4.14 8.26
C GLY A 24 -21.45 3.04 9.27
N ALA A 25 -21.84 1.88 8.76
CA ALA A 25 -22.03 0.71 9.60
C ALA A 25 -21.58 -0.59 8.93
N MET A 26 -21.15 -1.53 9.76
CA MET A 26 -20.98 -2.93 9.36
C MET A 26 -22.31 -3.65 9.61
N VAL A 27 -22.93 -4.14 8.54
CA VAL A 27 -24.21 -4.86 8.57
C VAL A 27 -23.94 -6.31 8.19
N ASN A 28 -24.06 -7.23 9.13
CA ASN A 28 -23.72 -8.65 8.94
C ASN A 28 -22.32 -8.79 8.26
N ASN A 29 -21.30 -8.19 8.84
CA ASN A 29 -19.91 -8.16 8.35
C ASN A 29 -19.74 -7.57 6.92
N ARG A 30 -20.64 -6.70 6.48
CA ARG A 30 -20.54 -5.96 5.23
C ARG A 30 -20.65 -4.47 5.49
N ILE A 31 -19.72 -3.70 4.96
CA ILE A 31 -19.78 -2.23 5.08
C ILE A 31 -20.98 -1.68 4.30
N ARG A 32 -21.66 -0.70 4.90
CA ARG A 32 -22.81 0.02 4.33
C ARG A 32 -22.72 1.51 4.62
N GLU A 33 -23.23 2.31 3.69
CA GLU A 33 -23.51 3.73 3.88
C GLU A 33 -24.74 3.92 4.77
N LEU A 34 -24.86 5.06 5.43
CA LEU A 34 -25.96 5.31 6.37
C LEU A 34 -27.35 5.39 5.70
N GLY A 35 -27.40 5.62 4.39
CA GLY A 35 -28.66 5.54 3.60
C GLY A 35 -29.11 4.10 3.30
N TYR A 36 -28.39 3.05 3.77
CA TYR A 36 -28.82 1.68 3.55
C TYR A 36 -30.06 1.35 4.38
N GLU A 37 -31.09 0.80 3.73
CA GLU A 37 -32.37 0.44 4.34
C GLU A 37 -32.39 -1.01 4.83
N CYS A 38 -32.93 -1.23 6.03
CA CYS A 38 -33.04 -2.53 6.68
C CYS A 38 -34.45 -3.11 6.53
N PHE A 39 -34.61 -4.14 5.70
CA PHE A 39 -35.89 -4.83 5.48
C PHE A 39 -36.07 -6.10 6.33
N GLN A 40 -34.98 -6.59 6.92
CA GLN A 40 -34.95 -7.82 7.74
C GLN A 40 -34.06 -7.59 8.96
N PRO A 41 -34.20 -8.40 10.02
CA PRO A 41 -33.30 -8.34 11.16
C PRO A 41 -31.83 -8.49 10.74
N LYS A 42 -30.97 -7.59 11.24
CA LYS A 42 -29.55 -7.51 10.97
C LYS A 42 -28.75 -7.24 12.22
N THR A 43 -27.52 -7.73 12.28
CA THR A 43 -26.53 -7.25 13.23
C THR A 43 -25.89 -6.00 12.64
N VAL A 44 -25.94 -4.89 13.38
CA VAL A 44 -25.41 -3.59 12.94
C VAL A 44 -24.39 -3.11 13.95
N GLN A 45 -23.20 -2.76 13.48
CA GLN A 45 -22.14 -2.11 14.24
C GLN A 45 -21.81 -0.80 13.55
N PHE A 46 -22.12 0.32 14.17
CA PHE A 46 -21.78 1.64 13.65
C PHE A 46 -20.30 1.95 13.88
N PHE A 47 -19.74 2.76 13.00
CA PHE A 47 -18.37 3.22 13.12
C PHE A 47 -18.21 4.68 12.67
N ASP A 48 -17.19 5.33 13.21
CA ASP A 48 -16.77 6.68 12.87
C ASP A 48 -15.46 6.66 12.06
N ILE A 49 -14.80 7.82 11.94
CA ILE A 49 -13.56 8.00 11.19
C ILE A 49 -12.35 7.25 11.78
N SER A 50 -12.38 6.88 13.06
CA SER A 50 -11.31 6.10 13.70
C SER A 50 -11.23 4.67 13.17
N HIS A 51 -12.36 4.16 12.65
CA HIS A 51 -12.39 2.87 11.97
C HIS A 51 -11.74 2.96 10.58
N PRO A 52 -10.93 1.95 10.16
CA PRO A 52 -10.26 1.97 8.85
C PRO A 52 -11.19 2.22 7.66
N ASP A 53 -12.39 1.63 7.66
CA ASP A 53 -13.38 1.86 6.60
C ASP A 53 -14.02 3.25 6.70
N GLY A 54 -14.19 3.80 7.90
CA GLY A 54 -14.63 5.18 8.11
C GLY A 54 -13.63 6.17 7.50
N MET A 55 -12.33 5.99 7.76
CA MET A 55 -11.28 6.79 7.14
C MET A 55 -11.28 6.63 5.60
N ARG A 56 -11.45 5.39 5.08
CA ARG A 56 -11.57 5.16 3.62
C ARG A 56 -12.76 5.89 3.02
N MET A 57 -13.91 5.91 3.71
CA MET A 57 -15.10 6.66 3.28
C MET A 57 -14.83 8.16 3.27
N TYR A 58 -14.23 8.68 4.34
CA TYR A 58 -13.87 10.09 4.47
C TYR A 58 -12.93 10.55 3.35
N VAL A 59 -11.82 9.85 3.16
CA VAL A 59 -10.82 10.19 2.12
C VAL A 59 -11.42 10.14 0.71
N ARG A 60 -12.27 9.16 0.44
CA ARG A 60 -12.95 9.03 -0.87
C ARG A 60 -13.93 10.18 -1.12
N SER A 61 -14.72 10.55 -0.11
CA SER A 61 -15.64 11.67 -0.19
C SER A 61 -14.90 13.00 -0.33
N LEU A 62 -13.77 13.14 0.37
CA LEU A 62 -12.90 14.31 0.25
C LEU A 62 -12.27 14.42 -1.15
N SER A 63 -11.92 13.29 -1.77
CA SER A 63 -11.44 13.22 -3.15
C SER A 63 -12.51 13.68 -4.16
N PHE A 64 -13.76 13.32 -3.92
CA PHE A 64 -14.88 13.81 -4.74
C PHE A 64 -15.12 15.30 -4.53
N LEU A 65 -15.08 15.78 -3.29
CA LEU A 65 -15.19 17.20 -2.97
C LEU A 65 -14.11 18.02 -3.67
N LEU A 66 -12.85 17.56 -3.63
CA LEU A 66 -11.73 18.21 -4.33
C LEU A 66 -11.94 18.21 -5.85
N TYR A 67 -12.43 17.09 -6.42
CA TYR A 67 -12.76 17.05 -7.85
C TYR A 67 -13.77 18.13 -8.23
N VAL A 68 -14.84 18.28 -7.47
CA VAL A 68 -15.86 19.32 -7.73
C VAL A 68 -15.26 20.72 -7.58
N ALA A 69 -14.47 20.97 -6.54
CA ALA A 69 -13.79 22.25 -6.37
C ALA A 69 -12.88 22.58 -7.56
N VAL A 70 -12.14 21.61 -8.10
CA VAL A 70 -11.29 21.80 -9.29
C VAL A 70 -12.14 22.14 -10.52
N GLN A 71 -13.29 21.48 -10.73
CA GLN A 71 -14.17 21.77 -11.87
C GLN A 71 -14.75 23.19 -11.80
N GLU A 72 -15.05 23.70 -10.61
CA GLU A 72 -15.65 25.03 -10.42
C GLU A 72 -14.62 26.16 -10.39
N VAL A 73 -13.44 25.97 -9.80
CA VAL A 73 -12.40 27.01 -9.67
C VAL A 73 -11.50 27.07 -10.90
N LEU A 74 -11.21 25.90 -11.51
CA LEU A 74 -10.29 25.75 -12.64
C LEU A 74 -11.00 25.07 -13.83
N PRO A 75 -11.95 25.72 -14.50
CA PRO A 75 -12.76 25.11 -15.55
C PRO A 75 -11.91 24.50 -16.67
N GLY A 76 -12.18 23.23 -17.02
CA GLY A 76 -11.44 22.47 -18.02
C GLY A 76 -10.18 21.79 -17.51
N ALA A 77 -9.77 22.06 -16.27
CA ALA A 77 -8.66 21.35 -15.63
C ALA A 77 -9.06 19.92 -15.23
N LYS A 78 -8.07 19.04 -15.16
CA LYS A 78 -8.25 17.63 -14.86
C LYS A 78 -7.47 17.24 -13.62
N LEU A 79 -8.18 16.89 -12.55
CA LEU A 79 -7.59 16.39 -11.30
C LEU A 79 -7.11 14.95 -11.46
N ARG A 80 -5.91 14.66 -10.96
CA ARG A 80 -5.39 13.31 -10.75
C ARG A 80 -4.89 13.14 -9.31
N ILE A 81 -5.35 12.09 -8.66
CA ILE A 81 -4.88 11.69 -7.33
C ILE A 81 -3.83 10.58 -7.55
N GLU A 82 -2.56 10.89 -7.26
CA GLU A 82 -1.43 10.05 -7.63
C GLU A 82 -1.06 9.05 -6.53
N HIS A 83 -0.45 9.51 -5.46
CA HIS A 83 0.05 8.62 -4.41
C HIS A 83 -0.03 9.27 -3.02
N SER A 84 0.21 8.47 -1.98
CA SER A 84 0.26 8.99 -0.62
C SER A 84 1.70 9.38 -0.28
N VAL A 85 1.86 10.60 0.20
CA VAL A 85 3.12 11.13 0.74
C VAL A 85 2.78 12.03 1.92
N SER A 86 3.67 12.11 2.91
CA SER A 86 3.45 12.94 4.12
C SER A 86 2.10 12.66 4.80
N LYS A 87 1.67 11.38 4.79
CA LYS A 87 0.35 10.91 5.29
C LYS A 87 -0.88 11.61 4.65
N GLY A 88 -0.68 12.34 3.55
CA GLY A 88 -1.71 12.95 2.72
C GLY A 88 -1.81 12.29 1.34
N LEU A 89 -2.49 12.96 0.41
CA LEU A 89 -2.58 12.55 -0.98
C LEU A 89 -1.94 13.61 -1.88
N TYR A 90 -0.92 13.21 -2.64
CA TYR A 90 -0.36 14.05 -3.69
C TYR A 90 -1.30 14.03 -4.90
N CYS A 91 -1.64 15.23 -5.36
CA CYS A 91 -2.57 15.46 -6.47
C CYS A 91 -1.91 16.34 -7.53
N GLU A 92 -2.11 16.00 -8.78
CA GLU A 92 -1.72 16.80 -9.94
C GLU A 92 -2.97 17.35 -10.65
N VAL A 93 -2.83 18.51 -11.27
CA VAL A 93 -3.90 19.12 -12.07
C VAL A 93 -3.35 19.36 -13.47
N ASP A 94 -3.91 18.67 -14.45
CA ASP A 94 -3.56 18.79 -15.86
C ASP A 94 -4.46 19.83 -16.56
N ASN A 95 -4.09 20.19 -17.79
CA ASN A 95 -4.82 21.14 -18.66
C ASN A 95 -4.91 22.55 -18.09
N LEU A 96 -3.99 22.96 -17.22
CA LEU A 96 -3.88 24.35 -16.75
C LEU A 96 -3.24 25.24 -17.83
N ARG A 97 -3.59 26.54 -17.82
CA ARG A 97 -2.90 27.57 -18.60
C ARG A 97 -1.63 28.06 -17.89
N GLY A 98 -0.78 27.15 -17.48
CA GLY A 98 0.42 27.42 -16.68
C GLY A 98 0.61 26.39 -15.59
N GLU A 99 1.44 26.70 -14.59
CA GLU A 99 1.66 25.84 -13.43
C GLU A 99 0.64 26.15 -12.33
N LEU A 100 0.27 25.14 -11.55
CA LEU A 100 -0.54 25.31 -10.35
C LEU A 100 0.17 26.24 -9.37
N THR A 101 -0.48 27.30 -8.93
CA THR A 101 0.10 28.29 -7.98
C THR A 101 -0.30 28.00 -6.53
N VAL A 102 0.34 28.70 -5.58
CA VAL A 102 -0.09 28.69 -4.17
C VAL A 102 -1.48 29.27 -4.02
N GLN A 103 -1.81 30.35 -4.80
CA GLN A 103 -3.13 30.97 -4.74
C GLN A 103 -4.22 30.01 -5.22
N ASP A 104 -3.98 29.23 -6.29
CA ASP A 104 -4.92 28.20 -6.73
C ASP A 104 -5.23 27.19 -5.63
N THR A 105 -4.22 26.77 -4.85
CA THR A 105 -4.44 25.82 -3.74
C THR A 105 -5.27 26.43 -2.60
N ILE A 106 -5.12 27.73 -2.35
CA ILE A 106 -5.94 28.49 -1.37
C ILE A 106 -7.37 28.58 -1.86
N ASP A 107 -7.58 29.01 -3.11
CA ASP A 107 -8.91 29.16 -3.71
C ASP A 107 -9.67 27.82 -3.78
N LEU A 108 -8.96 26.75 -4.09
CA LEU A 108 -9.52 25.38 -4.05
C LEU A 108 -9.92 24.97 -2.63
N ALA A 109 -9.07 25.23 -1.63
CA ALA A 109 -9.38 24.89 -0.24
C ALA A 109 -10.58 25.70 0.28
N ASP A 110 -10.68 26.98 -0.07
CA ASP A 110 -11.80 27.83 0.31
C ASP A 110 -13.10 27.39 -0.39
N LYS A 111 -13.02 27.00 -1.66
CA LYS A 111 -14.16 26.40 -2.36
C LYS A 111 -14.63 25.11 -1.71
N MET A 112 -13.70 24.22 -1.35
CA MET A 112 -14.04 22.98 -0.61
C MET A 112 -14.73 23.30 0.73
N ARG A 113 -14.23 24.29 1.51
CA ARG A 113 -14.86 24.72 2.76
C ARG A 113 -16.27 25.27 2.54
N ALA A 114 -16.46 26.05 1.48
CA ALA A 114 -17.79 26.55 1.09
C ALA A 114 -18.76 25.41 0.75
N LEU A 115 -18.31 24.38 0.01
CA LEU A 115 -19.13 23.19 -0.30
C LEU A 115 -19.44 22.37 0.97
N VAL A 116 -18.52 22.29 1.94
CA VAL A 116 -18.77 21.66 3.25
C VAL A 116 -19.85 22.40 4.02
N ALA A 117 -19.84 23.73 3.99
CA ALA A 117 -20.83 24.55 4.69
C ALA A 117 -22.25 24.43 4.09
N LEU A 118 -22.37 24.04 2.82
CA LEU A 118 -23.66 23.76 2.18
C LEU A 118 -24.26 22.41 2.55
N ASP A 119 -23.53 21.53 3.17
CA ASP A 119 -23.94 20.20 3.61
C ASP A 119 -24.65 19.37 2.52
N LEU A 120 -24.10 19.34 1.31
CA LEU A 120 -24.68 18.67 0.15
C LEU A 120 -24.62 17.15 0.31
N PRO A 121 -25.70 16.39 0.03
CA PRO A 121 -25.70 14.95 0.15
C PRO A 121 -24.83 14.27 -0.91
N PHE A 122 -24.18 13.16 -0.56
CA PHE A 122 -23.60 12.21 -1.50
C PHE A 122 -24.62 11.12 -1.82
N GLU A 123 -25.41 11.34 -2.87
CA GLU A 123 -26.46 10.41 -3.27
C GLU A 123 -25.88 9.23 -4.05
N LYS A 124 -26.16 8.03 -3.56
CA LYS A 124 -25.82 6.81 -4.30
C LYS A 124 -26.95 6.45 -5.25
N LYS A 125 -26.62 6.36 -6.52
CA LYS A 125 -27.52 5.95 -7.60
C LYS A 125 -27.07 4.63 -8.20
N LYS A 126 -28.01 3.93 -8.86
CA LYS A 126 -27.77 2.67 -9.53
C LYS A 126 -28.66 2.58 -10.75
N ASP A 127 -28.06 2.66 -11.93
CA ASP A 127 -28.76 2.64 -13.21
C ASP A 127 -28.16 1.55 -14.12
N GLU A 128 -28.78 1.33 -15.28
CA GLU A 128 -28.26 0.42 -16.30
C GLU A 128 -26.85 0.85 -16.72
N THR A 129 -25.97 -0.12 -16.88
CA THR A 129 -24.54 0.16 -17.14
C THR A 129 -24.33 0.98 -18.42
N ASP A 130 -25.13 0.74 -19.47
CA ASP A 130 -25.02 1.47 -20.73
C ASP A 130 -25.44 2.93 -20.58
N GLU A 131 -26.46 3.23 -19.77
CA GLU A 131 -26.86 4.61 -19.45
C GLU A 131 -25.77 5.33 -18.66
N VAL A 132 -25.17 4.65 -17.66
CA VAL A 132 -24.06 5.22 -16.90
C VAL A 132 -22.83 5.46 -17.78
N ILE A 133 -22.55 4.58 -18.74
CA ILE A 133 -21.45 4.76 -19.69
C ILE A 133 -21.71 6.01 -20.55
N GLN A 134 -22.92 6.17 -21.10
CA GLN A 134 -23.27 7.35 -21.89
C GLN A 134 -23.10 8.64 -21.08
N LEU A 135 -23.61 8.67 -19.85
CA LEU A 135 -23.48 9.79 -18.93
C LEU A 135 -22.02 10.19 -18.66
N LEU A 136 -21.13 9.18 -18.48
CA LEU A 136 -19.69 9.41 -18.27
C LEU A 136 -19.00 9.91 -19.54
N GLU A 137 -19.37 9.39 -20.72
CA GLU A 137 -18.81 9.81 -22.02
C GLU A 137 -19.16 11.24 -22.35
N GLU A 138 -20.40 11.67 -22.12
CA GLU A 138 -20.86 13.07 -22.27
C GLU A 138 -20.05 14.04 -21.39
N ARG A 139 -19.52 13.58 -20.26
CA ARG A 139 -18.69 14.38 -19.35
C ARG A 139 -17.18 14.18 -19.56
N GLY A 140 -16.76 13.41 -20.59
CA GLY A 140 -15.35 13.17 -20.91
C GLY A 140 -14.61 12.26 -19.92
N LEU A 141 -15.32 11.47 -19.08
CA LEU A 141 -14.75 10.55 -18.09
C LEU A 141 -14.44 9.16 -18.70
N HIS A 142 -13.73 9.16 -19.82
CA HIS A 142 -13.44 7.95 -20.62
C HIS A 142 -12.61 6.88 -19.90
N ASP A 143 -11.83 7.25 -18.92
CA ASP A 143 -11.05 6.30 -18.10
C ASP A 143 -11.96 5.38 -17.26
N LYS A 144 -13.07 5.94 -16.76
CA LYS A 144 -14.06 5.19 -15.98
C LYS A 144 -14.89 4.26 -16.87
N THR A 145 -15.26 4.69 -18.06
CA THR A 145 -16.07 3.87 -19.01
C THR A 145 -15.36 2.59 -19.41
N ALA A 146 -14.05 2.67 -19.70
CA ALA A 146 -13.26 1.49 -20.07
C ALA A 146 -13.21 0.42 -18.94
N LEU A 147 -13.16 0.88 -17.69
CA LEU A 147 -13.13 0.00 -16.51
C LEU A 147 -14.50 -0.65 -16.28
N ILE A 148 -15.60 0.09 -16.43
CA ILE A 148 -16.96 -0.41 -16.25
C ILE A 148 -17.30 -1.46 -17.31
N ARG A 149 -16.99 -1.18 -18.59
CA ARG A 149 -17.20 -2.14 -19.68
C ARG A 149 -16.48 -3.48 -19.41
N HIS A 150 -15.29 -3.40 -18.80
CA HIS A 150 -14.56 -4.62 -18.44
C HIS A 150 -15.29 -5.48 -17.39
N ARG A 151 -16.00 -4.85 -16.43
CA ARG A 151 -16.73 -5.58 -15.37
C ARG A 151 -17.90 -6.40 -15.89
N GLY A 152 -18.52 -6.02 -17.02
CA GLY A 152 -19.63 -6.72 -17.64
C GLY A 152 -20.88 -6.83 -16.75
N GLN A 153 -21.11 -5.87 -15.86
CA GLN A 153 -22.29 -5.83 -14.99
C GLN A 153 -23.47 -5.15 -15.67
N TYR A 154 -24.69 -5.64 -15.47
CA TYR A 154 -25.90 -5.00 -16.02
C TYR A 154 -26.21 -3.67 -15.38
N TYR A 155 -25.89 -3.49 -14.09
CA TYR A 155 -26.12 -2.28 -13.33
C TYR A 155 -24.84 -1.74 -12.73
N THR A 156 -24.64 -0.44 -12.82
CA THR A 156 -23.51 0.27 -12.24
C THR A 156 -23.98 1.27 -11.20
N SER A 157 -23.34 1.25 -10.01
CA SER A 157 -23.58 2.26 -8.98
C SER A 157 -22.58 3.40 -9.11
N TYR A 158 -23.06 4.62 -8.92
CA TYR A 158 -22.26 5.84 -8.89
C TYR A 158 -22.75 6.77 -7.77
N HIS A 159 -21.97 7.80 -7.42
CA HIS A 159 -22.36 8.82 -6.46
C HIS A 159 -22.55 10.15 -7.18
N GLN A 160 -23.54 10.91 -6.73
CA GLN A 160 -23.86 12.25 -7.22
C GLN A 160 -23.78 13.25 -6.07
N MET A 161 -23.25 14.45 -6.34
CA MET A 161 -23.26 15.62 -5.48
C MET A 161 -23.66 16.83 -6.32
N GLY A 162 -24.87 17.32 -6.12
CA GLY A 162 -25.46 18.34 -7.01
C GLY A 162 -25.52 17.85 -8.46
N GLU A 163 -24.93 18.59 -9.39
CA GLU A 163 -24.85 18.22 -10.81
C GLU A 163 -23.60 17.37 -11.18
N TYR A 164 -22.69 17.16 -10.22
CA TYR A 164 -21.49 16.36 -10.40
C TYR A 164 -21.74 14.92 -10.00
N PHE A 165 -21.16 14.00 -10.75
CA PHE A 165 -21.21 12.58 -10.42
C PHE A 165 -19.88 11.90 -10.73
N GLY A 166 -19.65 10.76 -10.09
CA GLY A 166 -18.45 9.97 -10.29
C GLY A 166 -18.60 8.56 -9.75
N ILE A 167 -17.79 7.65 -10.30
CA ILE A 167 -17.69 6.31 -9.79
C ILE A 167 -16.48 6.26 -8.88
N PHE A 168 -16.76 5.91 -7.65
CA PHE A 168 -15.77 5.71 -6.61
C PHE A 168 -15.90 4.29 -6.08
N HIS A 169 -14.80 3.55 -6.06
CA HIS A 169 -14.79 2.12 -5.76
C HIS A 169 -14.96 1.86 -4.26
N GLY A 170 -16.12 2.19 -3.72
CA GLY A 170 -16.44 2.00 -2.30
C GLY A 170 -17.62 2.86 -1.85
N TYR A 171 -17.65 3.16 -0.56
CA TYR A 171 -18.72 3.87 0.13
C TYR A 171 -18.29 5.29 0.48
N MET A 172 -19.26 6.21 0.62
CA MET A 172 -19.05 7.61 0.96
C MET A 172 -19.70 7.96 2.30
N VAL A 173 -19.27 9.09 2.87
CA VAL A 173 -19.96 9.72 4.01
C VAL A 173 -21.31 10.27 3.56
N PRO A 174 -22.27 10.56 4.48
CA PRO A 174 -23.61 10.98 4.07
C PRO A 174 -23.68 12.27 3.28
N SER A 175 -22.89 13.30 3.67
CA SER A 175 -22.91 14.62 3.06
C SER A 175 -21.56 15.33 3.20
N THR A 176 -21.39 16.45 2.50
CA THR A 176 -20.17 17.26 2.57
C THR A 176 -19.93 17.84 3.95
N GLY A 177 -20.97 18.09 4.74
CA GLY A 177 -20.89 18.60 6.12
C GLY A 177 -20.12 17.71 7.09
N TYR A 178 -19.90 16.43 6.76
CA TYR A 178 -19.04 15.52 7.52
C TYR A 178 -17.54 15.74 7.29
N LEU A 179 -17.15 16.45 6.23
CA LEU A 179 -15.76 16.61 5.79
C LEU A 179 -15.13 17.89 6.36
N LYS A 180 -15.06 18.02 7.68
CA LYS A 180 -14.63 19.25 8.36
C LYS A 180 -13.12 19.44 8.45
N THR A 181 -12.34 18.35 8.49
CA THR A 181 -10.90 18.39 8.75
C THR A 181 -10.12 18.00 7.51
N PHE A 182 -9.61 18.98 6.79
CA PHE A 182 -8.71 18.83 5.65
C PHE A 182 -7.99 20.15 5.40
N ASP A 183 -6.93 20.10 4.58
CA ASP A 183 -6.30 21.29 4.01
C ASP A 183 -5.64 20.95 2.67
N LEU A 184 -5.29 21.99 1.88
CA LEU A 184 -4.54 21.85 0.64
C LEU A 184 -3.27 22.69 0.73
N ASN A 185 -2.12 22.06 0.50
CA ASN A 185 -0.85 22.77 0.42
C ASN A 185 -0.22 22.59 -0.96
N LYS A 186 0.37 23.66 -1.51
CA LYS A 186 1.23 23.53 -2.70
C LYS A 186 2.37 22.56 -2.39
N TYR A 187 2.56 21.57 -3.27
CA TYR A 187 3.58 20.54 -3.09
C TYR A 187 4.21 20.18 -4.44
N TYR A 188 5.49 20.52 -4.62
CA TYR A 188 6.17 20.41 -5.93
C TYR A 188 5.33 21.00 -7.08
N ASN A 189 5.10 20.24 -8.18
CA ASN A 189 4.29 20.67 -9.33
C ASN A 189 2.78 20.51 -9.12
N GLY A 190 2.36 19.87 -8.03
CA GLY A 190 0.97 19.62 -7.67
C GLY A 190 0.60 20.22 -6.32
N MET A 191 -0.27 19.53 -5.62
CA MET A 191 -0.73 19.88 -4.28
C MET A 191 -0.85 18.64 -3.39
N LEU A 192 -0.75 18.83 -2.10
CA LEU A 192 -0.96 17.82 -1.08
C LEU A 192 -2.33 18.04 -0.42
N LEU A 193 -3.24 17.10 -0.60
CA LEU A 193 -4.48 17.03 0.16
C LEU A 193 -4.16 16.41 1.52
N ARG A 194 -4.21 17.24 2.56
CA ARG A 194 -3.95 16.83 3.93
C ARG A 194 -5.17 16.15 4.53
N LEU A 195 -4.92 15.11 5.30
CA LEU A 195 -5.94 14.24 5.87
C LEU A 195 -5.99 14.41 7.39
N PRO A 196 -7.15 14.13 8.02
CA PRO A 196 -7.26 14.09 9.47
C PRO A 196 -6.42 12.95 10.05
N ARG A 197 -5.92 13.16 11.27
CA ARG A 197 -5.25 12.14 12.06
C ARG A 197 -6.27 11.13 12.56
N SER A 198 -6.08 9.84 12.30
CA SER A 198 -7.05 8.80 12.68
C SER A 198 -7.30 8.71 14.19
N SER A 199 -6.27 8.96 15.01
CA SER A 199 -6.37 8.98 16.48
C SER A 199 -7.01 10.26 17.04
N GLN A 200 -6.94 11.37 16.30
CA GLN A 200 -7.48 12.69 16.67
C GLN A 200 -8.09 13.37 15.45
N PRO A 201 -9.30 12.97 15.02
CA PRO A 201 -9.87 13.40 13.75
C PRO A 201 -10.17 14.90 13.59
N GLY A 202 -10.11 15.65 14.69
CA GLY A 202 -10.18 17.12 14.67
C GLY A 202 -8.87 17.80 14.23
N GLU A 203 -7.77 17.05 14.17
CA GLU A 203 -6.44 17.55 13.80
C GLU A 203 -5.96 16.95 12.49
N LEU A 204 -5.14 17.72 11.77
CA LEU A 204 -4.48 17.23 10.56
C LEU A 204 -3.24 16.41 10.90
N GLU A 205 -2.92 15.44 10.05
CA GLU A 205 -1.62 14.75 10.10
C GLU A 205 -0.47 15.75 9.95
N ASP A 206 0.63 15.50 10.64
CA ASP A 206 1.82 16.33 10.55
C ASP A 206 2.45 16.25 9.14
N LEU A 207 2.99 17.38 8.68
CA LEU A 207 3.76 17.39 7.45
C LEU A 207 5.12 16.75 7.70
N VAL A 208 5.36 15.63 7.06
CA VAL A 208 6.64 14.91 7.11
C VAL A 208 7.35 15.08 5.78
N VAL A 209 8.61 15.54 5.83
CA VAL A 209 9.44 15.65 4.62
C VAL A 209 9.83 14.24 4.15
N GLN A 210 9.34 13.84 2.99
CA GLN A 210 9.58 12.52 2.38
C GLN A 210 10.08 12.70 0.95
N THR A 211 11.20 13.37 0.80
CA THR A 211 11.78 13.73 -0.52
C THR A 211 12.15 12.49 -1.33
N LYS A 212 12.82 11.51 -0.71
CA LYS A 212 13.25 10.29 -1.42
C LYS A 212 12.05 9.43 -1.83
N LEU A 213 11.05 9.33 -0.95
CA LEU A 213 9.81 8.63 -1.27
C LEU A 213 9.07 9.31 -2.43
N PHE A 214 9.00 10.64 -2.43
CA PHE A 214 8.38 11.40 -3.52
C PHE A 214 9.13 11.22 -4.85
N GLU A 215 10.46 11.27 -4.83
CA GLU A 215 11.29 11.10 -6.02
C GLU A 215 11.12 9.72 -6.66
N ILE A 216 11.04 8.65 -5.86
CA ILE A 216 10.82 7.29 -6.41
C ILE A 216 9.42 7.16 -7.04
N PHE A 217 8.38 7.75 -6.44
CA PHE A 217 7.06 7.78 -7.06
C PHE A 217 7.07 8.57 -8.37
N ARG A 218 7.71 9.74 -8.40
CA ARG A 218 7.82 10.57 -9.61
C ARG A 218 8.55 9.83 -10.74
N GLU A 219 9.62 9.13 -10.42
CA GLU A 219 10.38 8.32 -11.38
C GLU A 219 9.49 7.22 -11.99
N PHE A 220 8.78 6.45 -11.16
CA PHE A 220 7.89 5.39 -11.64
C PHE A 220 6.69 5.95 -12.41
N SER A 221 6.13 7.07 -11.99
CA SER A 221 5.07 7.77 -12.73
C SER A 221 5.53 8.18 -14.14
N GLN A 222 6.77 8.68 -14.29
CA GLN A 222 7.35 9.00 -15.58
C GLN A 222 7.49 7.75 -16.47
N TRP A 223 8.00 6.64 -15.91
CA TRP A 223 8.09 5.37 -16.64
C TRP A 223 6.72 4.86 -17.09
N ASN A 224 5.72 4.93 -16.21
CA ASN A 224 4.35 4.53 -16.55
C ASN A 224 3.77 5.38 -17.69
N LYS A 225 4.05 6.68 -17.71
CA LYS A 225 3.67 7.59 -18.82
C LYS A 225 4.34 7.19 -20.13
N ILE A 226 5.64 6.88 -20.10
CA ILE A 226 6.39 6.40 -21.29
C ILE A 226 5.81 5.08 -21.81
N LEU A 227 5.51 4.14 -20.92
CA LEU A 227 4.93 2.85 -21.28
C LEU A 227 3.43 2.94 -21.62
N ARG A 228 2.78 4.08 -21.38
CA ARG A 228 1.33 4.27 -21.49
C ARG A 228 0.53 3.27 -20.64
N MET A 229 1.02 3.05 -19.40
CA MET A 229 0.47 2.13 -18.41
C MET A 229 0.21 2.87 -17.09
N THR A 230 -0.70 3.83 -17.12
CA THR A 230 -0.99 4.66 -15.94
C THR A 230 -2.22 4.16 -15.15
N LYS A 231 -3.08 3.39 -15.80
CA LYS A 231 -4.37 2.94 -15.22
C LYS A 231 -4.60 1.44 -15.45
N ILE A 232 -5.48 0.86 -14.64
CA ILE A 232 -5.92 -0.55 -14.81
C ILE A 232 -6.49 -0.80 -16.20
N SER A 233 -7.21 0.15 -16.78
CA SER A 233 -7.75 0.02 -18.13
C SER A 233 -6.67 -0.21 -19.18
N ASP A 234 -5.49 0.41 -19.03
CA ASP A 234 -4.35 0.22 -19.92
C ASP A 234 -3.75 -1.18 -19.76
N LEU A 235 -3.60 -1.64 -18.50
CA LEU A 235 -3.16 -3.00 -18.19
C LEU A 235 -4.12 -4.06 -18.78
N ASN A 236 -5.43 -3.86 -18.61
CA ASN A 236 -6.45 -4.78 -19.14
C ASN A 236 -6.42 -4.85 -20.69
N LYS A 237 -6.16 -3.71 -21.36
CA LYS A 237 -5.96 -3.69 -22.83
C LYS A 237 -4.70 -4.49 -23.21
N ALA A 238 -3.58 -4.29 -22.50
CA ALA A 238 -2.35 -5.02 -22.76
C ALA A 238 -2.52 -6.54 -22.57
N ALA A 239 -3.22 -6.95 -21.49
CA ALA A 239 -3.54 -8.35 -21.21
C ALA A 239 -4.45 -8.98 -22.28
N GLY A 240 -5.31 -8.18 -22.94
CA GLY A 240 -6.22 -8.63 -24.00
C GLY A 240 -5.61 -8.72 -25.39
N ASN A 241 -4.56 -7.97 -25.68
CA ASN A 241 -4.01 -7.75 -27.03
C ASN A 241 -2.67 -8.46 -27.25
N GLY A 242 -2.29 -9.43 -26.43
CA GLY A 242 -1.02 -10.17 -26.55
C GLY A 242 0.24 -9.34 -26.22
N ARG A 243 0.10 -8.15 -25.62
CA ARG A 243 1.22 -7.27 -25.20
C ARG A 243 1.69 -7.55 -23.77
N SER A 244 1.08 -8.49 -23.08
CA SER A 244 1.43 -8.90 -21.73
C SER A 244 2.88 -9.29 -21.59
N ASP A 245 3.41 -10.06 -22.55
CA ASP A 245 4.77 -10.57 -22.53
C ASP A 245 5.81 -9.43 -22.65
N THR A 246 5.53 -8.45 -23.50
CA THR A 246 6.39 -7.27 -23.64
C THR A 246 6.36 -6.44 -22.35
N LEU A 247 5.20 -6.27 -21.74
CA LEU A 247 5.04 -5.53 -20.48
C LEU A 247 5.85 -6.19 -19.35
N VAL A 248 5.76 -7.52 -19.21
CA VAL A 248 6.54 -8.28 -18.21
C VAL A 248 8.02 -8.07 -18.46
N LYS A 249 8.51 -8.30 -19.69
CA LYS A 249 9.94 -8.16 -20.05
C LYS A 249 10.48 -6.77 -19.77
N VAL A 250 9.75 -5.72 -20.14
CA VAL A 250 10.18 -4.32 -19.92
C VAL A 250 10.20 -3.98 -18.43
N THR A 251 9.18 -4.39 -17.67
CA THR A 251 9.11 -4.11 -16.24
C THR A 251 10.21 -4.84 -15.47
N GLU A 252 10.49 -6.11 -15.81
CA GLU A 252 11.57 -6.89 -15.19
C GLU A 252 12.96 -6.34 -15.58
N ALA A 253 13.14 -5.94 -16.83
CA ALA A 253 14.40 -5.31 -17.28
C ALA A 253 14.65 -3.98 -16.56
N LEU A 254 13.61 -3.19 -16.27
CA LEU A 254 13.73 -1.97 -15.48
C LEU A 254 14.20 -2.27 -14.06
N HIS A 255 13.61 -3.29 -13.41
CA HIS A 255 14.05 -3.74 -12.09
C HIS A 255 15.52 -4.16 -12.10
N GLU A 256 15.92 -4.99 -13.08
CA GLU A 256 17.30 -5.46 -13.19
C GLU A 256 18.30 -4.31 -13.36
N LYS A 257 17.99 -3.37 -14.27
CA LYS A 257 18.82 -2.18 -14.50
C LYS A 257 19.00 -1.35 -13.23
N LYS A 258 17.93 -1.21 -12.41
CA LYS A 258 18.01 -0.45 -11.17
C LYS A 258 18.80 -1.18 -10.08
N ILE A 259 18.67 -2.50 -9.97
CA ILE A 259 19.44 -3.30 -9.03
C ILE A 259 20.93 -3.27 -9.41
N ALA A 260 21.25 -3.38 -10.71
CA ALA A 260 22.62 -3.23 -11.19
C ALA A 260 23.20 -1.85 -10.84
N HIS A 261 22.45 -0.76 -11.07
CA HIS A 261 22.90 0.58 -10.67
C HIS A 261 23.13 0.74 -9.16
N ILE A 262 22.31 0.08 -8.31
CA ILE A 262 22.55 0.06 -6.86
C ILE A 262 23.84 -0.70 -6.55
N ALA A 263 24.09 -1.83 -7.21
CA ALA A 263 25.33 -2.59 -7.04
C ALA A 263 26.56 -1.77 -7.47
N ASP A 264 26.50 -1.02 -8.57
CA ASP A 264 27.56 -0.12 -9.02
C ASP A 264 27.88 0.94 -7.95
N ARG A 265 26.85 1.59 -7.36
CA ARG A 265 27.03 2.57 -6.28
C ARG A 265 27.66 1.97 -5.01
N ILE A 266 27.41 0.70 -4.72
CA ILE A 266 28.06 -0.03 -3.63
C ILE A 266 29.51 -0.33 -4.01
N ALA A 267 29.76 -0.79 -5.24
CA ALA A 267 31.08 -1.10 -5.75
C ALA A 267 32.03 0.12 -5.76
N ASP A 268 31.52 1.29 -6.11
CA ASP A 268 32.27 2.56 -6.08
C ASP A 268 32.77 2.94 -4.66
N ARG A 269 32.15 2.38 -3.63
CA ARG A 269 32.48 2.63 -2.20
C ARG A 269 33.08 1.42 -1.49
N ARG A 270 33.46 0.35 -2.22
CA ARG A 270 33.89 -0.95 -1.68
C ARG A 270 35.05 -0.86 -0.66
N ASP A 271 35.92 0.12 -0.79
CA ASP A 271 37.08 0.29 0.11
C ASP A 271 36.65 0.69 1.55
N LYS A 272 35.48 1.29 1.69
CA LYS A 272 34.93 1.76 2.97
C LYS A 272 33.73 0.94 3.44
N LEU A 273 32.92 0.43 2.51
CA LEU A 273 31.70 -0.30 2.82
C LEU A 273 31.99 -1.72 3.30
N ARG A 274 31.33 -2.11 4.38
CA ARG A 274 31.38 -3.46 4.92
C ARG A 274 29.98 -4.10 5.00
N VAL A 275 28.95 -3.28 5.14
CA VAL A 275 27.59 -3.76 5.38
C VAL A 275 26.59 -3.04 4.47
N VAL A 276 25.69 -3.80 3.86
CA VAL A 276 24.51 -3.31 3.15
C VAL A 276 23.30 -3.66 4.00
N LEU A 277 22.56 -2.65 4.46
CA LEU A 277 21.36 -2.81 5.26
C LEU A 277 20.12 -2.65 4.37
N ILE A 278 19.32 -3.71 4.25
CA ILE A 278 18.09 -3.72 3.46
C ILE A 278 16.89 -3.74 4.38
N SER A 279 16.12 -2.66 4.38
CA SER A 279 14.90 -2.54 5.17
C SER A 279 13.66 -2.32 4.29
N GLY A 280 12.53 -2.54 4.90
CA GLY A 280 11.22 -2.28 4.29
C GLY A 280 10.12 -3.07 4.98
N PRO A 281 8.86 -2.69 4.78
CA PRO A 281 7.73 -3.30 5.47
C PRO A 281 7.49 -4.75 5.04
N SER A 282 6.65 -5.45 5.78
CA SER A 282 6.29 -6.85 5.47
C SER A 282 5.76 -7.01 4.04
N SER A 283 6.15 -8.09 3.37
CA SER A 283 5.78 -8.41 1.97
C SER A 283 6.22 -7.36 0.93
N SER A 284 7.25 -6.58 1.23
CA SER A 284 7.85 -5.64 0.27
C SER A 284 8.79 -6.29 -0.74
N GLY A 285 9.19 -7.57 -0.56
CA GLY A 285 10.12 -8.27 -1.46
C GLY A 285 11.60 -8.05 -1.14
N LYS A 286 11.93 -7.72 0.13
CA LYS A 286 13.31 -7.50 0.59
C LYS A 286 14.23 -8.69 0.31
N THR A 287 13.77 -9.89 0.63
CA THR A 287 14.58 -11.11 0.52
C THR A 287 14.98 -11.38 -0.92
N THR A 288 14.02 -11.32 -1.86
CA THR A 288 14.34 -11.49 -3.29
C THR A 288 15.19 -10.34 -3.83
N PHE A 289 14.91 -9.09 -3.40
CA PHE A 289 15.76 -7.95 -3.76
C PHE A 289 17.20 -8.16 -3.29
N GLY A 290 17.42 -8.58 -2.03
CA GLY A 290 18.75 -8.86 -1.47
C GLY A 290 19.50 -9.92 -2.26
N LYS A 291 18.82 -11.01 -2.66
CA LYS A 291 19.40 -12.09 -3.48
C LYS A 291 19.74 -11.62 -4.90
N ARG A 292 18.91 -10.82 -5.53
CA ARG A 292 19.21 -10.20 -6.84
C ARG A 292 20.38 -9.22 -6.74
N LEU A 293 20.42 -8.41 -5.67
CA LEU A 293 21.53 -7.50 -5.40
C LEU A 293 22.85 -8.27 -5.20
N ALA A 294 22.80 -9.40 -4.47
CA ALA A 294 23.96 -10.27 -4.28
C ALA A 294 24.51 -10.77 -5.62
N VAL A 295 23.66 -11.17 -6.56
CA VAL A 295 24.08 -11.56 -7.92
C VAL A 295 24.77 -10.41 -8.65
N GLN A 296 24.24 -9.19 -8.58
CA GLN A 296 24.85 -8.03 -9.23
C GLN A 296 26.17 -7.61 -8.58
N LEU A 297 26.31 -7.77 -7.25
CA LEU A 297 27.59 -7.55 -6.57
C LEU A 297 28.66 -8.58 -6.99
N LEU A 298 28.28 -9.85 -7.19
CA LEU A 298 29.20 -10.86 -7.74
C LEU A 298 29.68 -10.49 -9.14
N VAL A 299 28.79 -9.96 -10.00
CA VAL A 299 29.16 -9.43 -11.33
C VAL A 299 30.15 -8.26 -11.22
N ALA A 300 30.01 -7.42 -10.18
CA ALA A 300 30.94 -6.32 -9.88
C ALA A 300 32.24 -6.78 -9.18
N GLY A 301 32.45 -8.10 -9.00
CA GLY A 301 33.64 -8.66 -8.36
C GLY A 301 33.66 -8.57 -6.83
N ILE A 302 32.51 -8.36 -6.22
CA ILE A 302 32.34 -8.30 -4.76
C ILE A 302 31.67 -9.59 -4.29
N LYS A 303 32.17 -10.20 -3.23
CA LYS A 303 31.61 -11.42 -2.64
C LYS A 303 30.61 -11.08 -1.52
N PRO A 304 29.28 -11.14 -1.75
CA PRO A 304 28.29 -10.86 -0.71
C PRO A 304 28.08 -12.06 0.20
N LEU A 305 27.85 -11.78 1.48
CA LEU A 305 27.32 -12.71 2.46
C LEU A 305 25.93 -12.24 2.88
N ASN A 306 24.97 -13.14 3.00
CA ASN A 306 23.59 -12.78 3.34
C ASN A 306 23.27 -13.18 4.78
N LEU A 307 22.66 -12.25 5.53
CA LEU A 307 22.17 -12.44 6.88
C LEU A 307 20.74 -11.93 6.98
N SER A 308 19.81 -12.79 7.37
CA SER A 308 18.42 -12.37 7.64
C SER A 308 18.24 -12.02 9.12
N LEU A 309 17.66 -10.84 9.40
CA LEU A 309 17.29 -10.44 10.76
C LEU A 309 16.18 -11.33 11.33
N ASP A 310 15.38 -11.96 10.47
CA ASP A 310 14.32 -12.88 10.91
C ASP A 310 14.88 -14.08 11.69
N ASN A 311 16.15 -14.44 11.49
CA ASN A 311 16.83 -15.47 12.25
C ASN A 311 17.13 -15.09 13.71
N TYR A 312 17.08 -13.81 14.03
CA TYR A 312 17.41 -13.28 15.37
C TYR A 312 16.18 -12.95 16.20
N PHE A 313 14.96 -13.33 15.78
CA PHE A 313 13.80 -13.21 16.65
C PHE A 313 14.02 -13.94 17.97
N VAL A 314 13.59 -13.33 19.07
CA VAL A 314 13.46 -14.01 20.36
C VAL A 314 12.35 -15.07 20.28
N ASP A 315 12.38 -16.06 21.15
CA ASP A 315 11.30 -17.04 21.23
C ASP A 315 9.95 -16.32 21.44
N ARG A 316 8.87 -16.85 20.86
CA ARG A 316 7.55 -16.22 20.84
C ARG A 316 7.07 -15.75 22.21
N ASP A 317 7.32 -16.53 23.25
CA ASP A 317 6.90 -16.20 24.62
C ASP A 317 7.65 -14.99 25.20
N ASN A 318 8.81 -14.65 24.65
CA ASN A 318 9.63 -13.50 25.02
C ASN A 318 9.38 -12.27 24.13
N THR A 319 8.51 -12.38 23.11
CA THR A 319 8.18 -11.25 22.23
C THR A 319 7.47 -10.16 23.03
N PRO A 320 7.85 -8.87 22.90
CA PRO A 320 7.16 -7.77 23.56
C PRO A 320 5.68 -7.70 23.16
N LYS A 321 4.86 -7.12 24.02
CA LYS A 321 3.43 -6.92 23.75
C LYS A 321 3.15 -5.47 23.46
N ASP A 322 2.20 -5.24 22.55
CA ASP A 322 1.70 -3.91 22.23
C ASP A 322 0.73 -3.38 23.33
N GLU A 323 0.23 -2.16 23.18
CA GLU A 323 -0.71 -1.52 24.10
C GLU A 323 -2.08 -2.25 24.25
N HIS A 324 -2.35 -3.20 23.36
CA HIS A 324 -3.54 -4.05 23.38
C HIS A 324 -3.28 -5.42 24.00
N GLY A 325 -2.02 -5.69 24.44
CA GLY A 325 -1.60 -6.96 25.01
C GLY A 325 -1.30 -8.06 23.98
N GLU A 326 -1.32 -7.73 22.67
CA GLU A 326 -0.96 -8.61 21.57
C GLU A 326 0.56 -8.62 21.35
N PHE A 327 1.13 -9.74 20.86
CA PHE A 327 2.55 -9.79 20.54
C PHE A 327 2.93 -8.80 19.42
N ASP A 328 3.86 -7.89 19.72
CA ASP A 328 4.42 -6.93 18.76
C ASP A 328 5.67 -7.51 18.09
N PHE A 329 5.46 -8.31 17.05
CA PHE A 329 6.54 -8.87 16.22
C PHE A 329 7.26 -7.83 15.37
N GLU A 330 6.73 -6.61 15.27
CA GLU A 330 7.33 -5.51 14.53
C GLU A 330 8.19 -4.61 15.44
N ALA A 331 8.23 -4.85 16.75
CA ALA A 331 9.09 -4.13 17.68
C ALA A 331 10.57 -4.49 17.48
N LEU A 332 11.47 -3.54 17.74
CA LEU A 332 12.92 -3.80 17.66
C LEU A 332 13.37 -4.85 18.68
N GLU A 333 12.78 -4.81 19.87
CA GLU A 333 13.04 -5.72 20.99
C GLU A 333 12.50 -7.15 20.75
N ALA A 334 11.76 -7.37 19.66
CA ALA A 334 11.46 -8.73 19.19
C ALA A 334 12.70 -9.45 18.63
N LEU A 335 13.78 -8.70 18.37
CA LEU A 335 15.07 -9.23 17.98
C LEU A 335 16.01 -9.33 19.20
N ASP A 336 16.84 -10.38 19.22
CA ASP A 336 17.97 -10.52 20.16
C ASP A 336 19.12 -9.61 19.71
N LEU A 337 19.05 -8.34 20.10
CA LEU A 337 20.02 -7.32 19.70
C LEU A 337 21.43 -7.59 20.24
N ASP A 338 21.55 -8.19 21.40
CA ASP A 338 22.84 -8.49 22.03
C ASP A 338 23.57 -9.58 21.24
N LEU A 339 22.88 -10.67 20.89
CA LEU A 339 23.42 -11.72 20.03
C LEU A 339 23.76 -11.17 18.65
N LEU A 340 22.86 -10.41 18.02
CA LEU A 340 23.08 -9.83 16.71
C LEU A 340 24.32 -8.93 16.66
N ASN A 341 24.45 -8.01 17.62
CA ASN A 341 25.61 -7.10 17.69
C ASN A 341 26.90 -7.82 18.06
N THR A 342 26.83 -8.93 18.82
CA THR A 342 27.98 -9.79 19.05
C THR A 342 28.44 -10.44 17.75
N HIS A 343 27.52 -11.03 16.99
CA HIS A 343 27.83 -11.64 15.68
C HIS A 343 28.36 -10.61 14.68
N PHE A 344 27.82 -9.38 14.65
CA PHE A 344 28.36 -8.32 13.80
C PHE A 344 29.83 -7.99 14.13
N ARG A 345 30.18 -7.86 15.41
CA ARG A 345 31.56 -7.60 15.83
C ARG A 345 32.50 -8.73 15.42
N GLN A 346 32.10 -9.98 15.66
CA GLN A 346 32.87 -11.16 15.30
C GLN A 346 33.07 -11.31 13.80
N LEU A 347 31.98 -11.18 13.01
CA LEU A 347 32.06 -11.21 11.53
C LEU A 347 32.97 -10.13 10.98
N LEU A 348 32.84 -8.89 11.45
CA LEU A 348 33.68 -7.77 11.00
C LEU A 348 35.15 -7.94 11.42
N ALA A 349 35.42 -8.67 12.50
CA ALA A 349 36.78 -9.09 12.91
C ALA A 349 37.33 -10.29 12.10
N GLY A 350 36.50 -10.91 11.24
CA GLY A 350 36.88 -12.09 10.46
C GLY A 350 36.75 -13.41 11.21
N GLU A 351 36.06 -13.42 12.34
CA GLU A 351 35.75 -14.63 13.10
C GLU A 351 34.62 -15.40 12.43
N GLU A 352 34.59 -16.70 12.68
CA GLU A 352 33.50 -17.58 12.25
C GLU A 352 32.43 -17.64 13.35
N VAL A 353 31.17 -17.46 12.95
CA VAL A 353 30.00 -17.48 13.84
C VAL A 353 28.98 -18.49 13.37
N GLU A 354 28.34 -19.20 14.28
CA GLU A 354 27.18 -20.05 13.99
C GLU A 354 25.93 -19.19 13.94
N ILE A 355 25.21 -19.22 12.80
CA ILE A 355 24.03 -18.38 12.58
C ILE A 355 22.79 -19.09 13.11
N PRO A 356 21.99 -18.44 13.97
CA PRO A 356 20.72 -18.99 14.40
C PRO A 356 19.72 -19.08 13.24
N LYS A 357 18.71 -19.92 13.40
CA LYS A 357 17.54 -20.00 12.54
C LYS A 357 16.27 -19.85 13.38
N PHE A 358 15.24 -19.22 12.82
CA PHE A 358 13.96 -19.03 13.49
C PHE A 358 12.84 -19.77 12.75
N SER A 359 12.09 -20.58 13.46
CA SER A 359 10.93 -21.27 12.94
C SER A 359 9.65 -20.47 13.23
N PHE A 360 9.04 -19.89 12.22
CA PHE A 360 7.74 -19.19 12.36
C PHE A 360 6.58 -20.13 12.72
N GLU A 361 6.70 -21.43 12.44
CA GLU A 361 5.69 -22.43 12.78
C GLU A 361 5.69 -22.68 14.30
N THR A 362 6.85 -23.00 14.87
CA THR A 362 7.00 -23.26 16.32
C THR A 362 7.14 -21.96 17.13
N GLY A 363 7.67 -20.89 16.55
CA GLY A 363 7.97 -19.63 17.21
C GLY A 363 9.23 -19.72 18.08
N THR A 364 10.21 -20.55 17.71
CA THR A 364 11.43 -20.79 18.46
C THR A 364 12.66 -20.67 17.59
N ARG A 365 13.76 -20.25 18.21
CA ARG A 365 15.09 -20.19 17.62
C ARG A 365 15.81 -21.54 17.80
N PHE A 366 16.59 -21.93 16.80
CA PHE A 366 17.41 -23.15 16.85
C PHE A 366 18.70 -22.94 16.05
N TYR A 367 19.64 -23.87 16.19
CA TYR A 367 20.90 -23.92 15.46
C TYR A 367 20.99 -25.25 14.71
N ASP A 368 21.47 -25.22 13.46
CA ASP A 368 21.61 -26.40 12.60
C ASP A 368 23.06 -26.59 12.10
N GLY A 369 24.01 -25.85 12.68
CA GLY A 369 25.42 -25.90 12.33
C GLY A 369 25.83 -25.02 11.15
N GLU A 370 24.93 -24.18 10.63
CA GLU A 370 25.30 -23.21 9.59
C GLU A 370 26.20 -22.13 10.16
N THR A 371 27.43 -22.01 9.59
CA THR A 371 28.42 -21.01 10.02
C THR A 371 28.61 -19.95 8.94
N LEU A 372 28.97 -18.75 9.35
CA LEU A 372 29.31 -17.63 8.49
C LEU A 372 30.65 -17.03 8.92
N LYS A 373 31.51 -16.76 7.93
CA LYS A 373 32.80 -16.10 8.13
C LYS A 373 32.98 -15.01 7.11
N MET A 374 33.35 -13.80 7.57
CA MET A 374 33.54 -12.64 6.70
C MET A 374 35.02 -12.42 6.41
N GLU A 375 35.41 -12.51 5.14
CA GLU A 375 36.76 -12.17 4.67
C GLU A 375 36.87 -10.66 4.39
N LYS A 376 38.11 -10.19 4.11
CA LYS A 376 38.39 -8.76 3.93
C LYS A 376 37.64 -8.14 2.74
N ASP A 377 37.44 -8.90 1.67
CA ASP A 377 36.79 -8.50 0.41
C ASP A 377 35.29 -8.83 0.37
N ASN A 378 34.73 -9.35 1.47
CA ASN A 378 33.30 -9.58 1.58
C ASN A 378 32.52 -8.32 1.97
N ILE A 379 31.29 -8.23 1.49
CA ILE A 379 30.25 -7.30 1.98
C ILE A 379 29.12 -8.12 2.60
N LEU A 380 28.75 -7.78 3.82
CA LEU A 380 27.62 -8.40 4.52
C LEU A 380 26.30 -7.71 4.11
N ILE A 381 25.39 -8.45 3.50
CA ILE A 381 24.02 -8.00 3.21
C ILE A 381 23.13 -8.44 4.37
N VAL A 382 22.60 -7.49 5.10
CA VAL A 382 21.67 -7.73 6.23
C VAL A 382 20.27 -7.27 5.80
N GLU A 383 19.31 -8.19 5.78
CA GLU A 383 17.95 -7.87 5.42
C GLU A 383 16.96 -8.10 6.56
N GLY A 384 16.01 -7.20 6.73
CA GLY A 384 14.93 -7.30 7.70
C GLY A 384 14.18 -5.98 7.86
N ILE A 385 13.10 -6.01 8.64
CA ILE A 385 12.23 -4.83 8.79
C ILE A 385 12.92 -3.66 9.49
N HIS A 386 13.90 -3.92 10.36
CA HIS A 386 14.63 -2.92 11.16
C HIS A 386 15.96 -2.46 10.55
N GLY A 387 16.30 -2.89 9.33
CA GLY A 387 17.62 -2.61 8.73
C GLY A 387 18.02 -1.13 8.68
N LEU A 388 17.08 -0.19 8.73
CA LEU A 388 17.35 1.25 8.75
C LEU A 388 17.27 1.89 10.14
N ASN A 389 16.84 1.17 11.17
CA ASN A 389 16.84 1.69 12.54
C ASN A 389 18.28 1.87 13.03
N PRO A 390 18.70 3.09 13.45
CA PRO A 390 20.06 3.32 13.93
C PRO A 390 20.43 2.44 15.14
N GLU A 391 19.47 2.11 15.97
CA GLU A 391 19.67 1.28 17.18
C GLU A 391 20.02 -0.19 16.87
N LEU A 392 19.75 -0.65 15.64
CA LEU A 392 20.09 -2.02 15.22
C LEU A 392 21.61 -2.24 15.15
N THR A 393 22.36 -1.24 14.67
CA THR A 393 23.79 -1.38 14.36
C THR A 393 24.64 -0.23 14.95
N PRO A 394 24.57 0.03 16.27
CA PRO A 394 25.28 1.15 16.89
C PRO A 394 26.81 1.02 16.80
N SER A 395 27.32 -0.22 16.75
CA SER A 395 28.75 -0.52 16.70
C SER A 395 29.38 -0.38 15.30
N ILE A 396 28.59 -0.21 14.24
CA ILE A 396 29.10 -0.11 12.86
C ILE A 396 29.13 1.38 12.46
N PRO A 397 30.27 1.92 12.00
CA PRO A 397 30.34 3.32 11.51
C PRO A 397 29.42 3.57 10.31
N ASN A 398 28.87 4.79 10.21
CA ASN A 398 27.94 5.10 9.11
C ASN A 398 28.59 5.04 7.73
N GLU A 399 29.86 5.42 7.60
CA GLU A 399 30.64 5.31 6.36
C GLU A 399 30.85 3.87 5.88
N ALA A 400 30.76 2.90 6.80
CA ALA A 400 30.86 1.47 6.49
C ALA A 400 29.52 0.82 6.10
N LYS A 401 28.42 1.61 6.13
CA LYS A 401 27.06 1.15 5.83
C LYS A 401 26.57 1.71 4.49
N PHE A 402 25.79 0.92 3.77
CA PHE A 402 24.94 1.35 2.67
C PHE A 402 23.51 0.93 2.95
N LYS A 403 22.60 1.88 2.99
CA LYS A 403 21.23 1.68 3.44
C LYS A 403 20.25 1.66 2.25
N VAL A 404 19.46 0.61 2.12
CA VAL A 404 18.46 0.44 1.06
C VAL A 404 17.07 0.28 1.66
N TYR A 405 16.15 1.16 1.29
CA TYR A 405 14.73 0.99 1.63
C TYR A 405 13.98 0.33 0.46
N VAL A 406 13.27 -0.76 0.75
CA VAL A 406 12.57 -1.59 -0.25
C VAL A 406 11.07 -1.59 0.04
N SER A 407 10.26 -1.12 -0.89
CA SER A 407 8.80 -1.10 -0.72
C SER A 407 8.07 -1.40 -2.04
N ALA A 408 6.88 -1.97 -1.96
CA ALA A 408 6.02 -2.25 -3.11
C ALA A 408 5.12 -1.04 -3.42
N LEU A 409 5.72 0.07 -3.85
CA LEU A 409 5.04 1.34 -4.09
C LEU A 409 4.18 1.26 -5.36
N THR A 410 2.89 1.08 -5.20
CA THR A 410 1.96 0.98 -6.33
C THR A 410 1.89 2.30 -7.09
N SER A 411 2.25 2.27 -8.37
CA SER A 411 2.33 3.43 -9.26
C SER A 411 1.29 3.42 -10.38
N ILE A 412 0.40 2.43 -10.43
CA ILE A 412 -0.74 2.35 -11.32
C ILE A 412 -2.02 2.69 -10.54
N ASN A 413 -2.93 3.44 -11.16
CA ASN A 413 -4.19 3.86 -10.56
C ASN A 413 -5.39 3.10 -11.14
N MET A 414 -6.49 3.06 -10.39
CA MET A 414 -7.75 2.53 -10.92
C MET A 414 -8.31 3.46 -12.00
N ASP A 415 -8.43 4.74 -11.67
CA ASP A 415 -8.82 5.86 -12.53
C ASP A 415 -8.14 7.15 -12.02
N ASP A 416 -8.44 8.32 -12.60
CA ASP A 416 -7.77 9.58 -12.22
C ASP A 416 -8.02 10.02 -10.77
N LEU A 417 -9.13 9.59 -10.17
CA LEU A 417 -9.52 9.98 -8.81
C LEU A 417 -9.31 8.87 -7.78
N THR A 418 -8.93 7.66 -8.21
CA THR A 418 -8.84 6.49 -7.34
C THR A 418 -7.50 5.81 -7.49
N ARG A 419 -6.60 6.11 -6.55
CA ARG A 419 -5.31 5.42 -6.45
C ARG A 419 -5.45 4.02 -5.87
N ILE A 420 -4.48 3.17 -6.13
CA ILE A 420 -4.34 1.88 -5.46
C ILE A 420 -3.38 2.04 -4.28
N ALA A 421 -3.82 1.63 -3.10
CA ALA A 421 -3.00 1.74 -1.90
C ALA A 421 -1.86 0.72 -1.90
N THR A 422 -0.64 1.16 -1.58
CA THR A 422 0.52 0.28 -1.36
C THR A 422 0.25 -0.80 -0.30
N THR A 423 -0.57 -0.48 0.69
CA THR A 423 -1.01 -1.42 1.73
C THR A 423 -1.82 -2.58 1.16
N ASP A 424 -2.67 -2.34 0.16
CA ASP A 424 -3.45 -3.38 -0.49
C ASP A 424 -2.56 -4.34 -1.28
N ASN A 425 -1.56 -3.81 -1.98
CA ASN A 425 -0.59 -4.62 -2.69
C ASN A 425 0.14 -5.57 -1.73
N ARG A 426 0.67 -5.04 -0.63
CA ARG A 426 1.40 -5.85 0.34
C ARG A 426 0.51 -6.84 1.09
N LEU A 427 -0.75 -6.47 1.41
CA LEU A 427 -1.72 -7.39 2.00
C LEU A 427 -2.02 -8.58 1.06
N ILE A 428 -2.26 -8.30 -0.22
CA ILE A 428 -2.49 -9.34 -1.24
C ILE A 428 -1.28 -10.26 -1.38
N ARG A 429 -0.06 -9.70 -1.51
CA ARG A 429 1.19 -10.46 -1.53
C ARG A 429 1.30 -11.35 -0.29
N ARG A 430 1.01 -10.80 0.90
CA ARG A 430 1.07 -11.52 2.17
C ARG A 430 0.06 -12.67 2.23
N ILE A 431 -1.19 -12.43 1.82
CA ILE A 431 -2.23 -13.48 1.78
C ILE A 431 -1.78 -14.65 0.91
N VAL A 432 -1.29 -14.39 -0.30
CA VAL A 432 -0.85 -15.44 -1.23
C VAL A 432 0.37 -16.20 -0.67
N ARG A 433 1.38 -15.48 -0.13
CA ARG A 433 2.58 -16.08 0.46
C ARG A 433 2.26 -16.90 1.70
N ASP A 434 1.52 -16.34 2.65
CA ASP A 434 1.26 -16.97 3.95
C ASP A 434 0.36 -18.21 3.78
N TYR A 435 -0.59 -18.19 2.85
CA TYR A 435 -1.38 -19.36 2.49
C TYR A 435 -0.49 -20.49 1.94
N LYS A 436 0.42 -20.14 1.02
CA LYS A 436 1.25 -21.12 0.33
C LYS A 436 2.35 -21.71 1.22
N TYR A 437 3.02 -20.89 2.03
CA TYR A 437 4.26 -21.28 2.71
C TYR A 437 4.15 -21.35 4.22
N ARG A 438 3.15 -20.70 4.83
CA ARG A 438 3.01 -20.61 6.29
C ARG A 438 1.74 -21.28 6.80
N LYS A 439 0.94 -21.86 5.91
CA LYS A 439 -0.34 -22.54 6.23
C LYS A 439 -1.37 -21.63 6.93
N TYR A 440 -1.28 -20.30 6.75
CA TYR A 440 -2.26 -19.36 7.27
C TYR A 440 -3.37 -19.12 6.24
N SER A 441 -4.62 -19.11 6.71
CA SER A 441 -5.77 -18.73 5.88
C SER A 441 -5.76 -17.23 5.56
N ALA A 442 -6.58 -16.80 4.56
CA ALA A 442 -6.82 -15.38 4.32
C ALA A 442 -7.39 -14.69 5.58
N ARG A 443 -8.27 -15.38 6.31
CA ARG A 443 -8.83 -14.89 7.56
C ARG A 443 -7.73 -14.56 8.57
N ASP A 444 -6.80 -15.49 8.82
CA ASP A 444 -5.72 -15.29 9.80
C ASP A 444 -4.80 -14.13 9.39
N THR A 445 -4.52 -14.00 8.08
CA THR A 445 -3.68 -12.93 7.57
C THR A 445 -4.38 -11.57 7.69
N ILE A 446 -5.67 -11.49 7.36
CA ILE A 446 -6.47 -10.25 7.46
C ILE A 446 -6.63 -9.82 8.92
N SER A 447 -6.91 -10.75 9.84
CA SER A 447 -7.09 -10.43 11.26
C SER A 447 -5.83 -9.85 11.91
N ARG A 448 -4.62 -10.31 11.50
CA ARG A 448 -3.32 -9.81 11.99
C ARG A 448 -2.86 -8.52 11.31
N TRP A 449 -3.43 -8.17 10.16
CA TRP A 449 -2.95 -7.04 9.37
C TRP A 449 -2.97 -5.69 10.10
N PRO A 450 -3.99 -5.33 10.90
CA PRO A 450 -3.98 -4.10 11.69
C PRO A 450 -2.79 -3.99 12.67
N SER A 451 -2.42 -5.07 13.35
CA SER A 451 -1.24 -5.10 14.24
C SER A 451 0.06 -4.86 13.46
N VAL A 452 0.23 -5.55 12.33
CA VAL A 452 1.38 -5.33 11.43
C VAL A 452 1.47 -3.86 11.00
N ARG A 453 0.33 -3.25 10.63
CA ARG A 453 0.30 -1.84 10.22
C ARG A 453 0.70 -0.88 11.33
N ARG A 454 0.23 -1.10 12.57
CA ARG A 454 0.65 -0.28 13.72
C ARG A 454 2.16 -0.39 13.97
N GLY A 455 2.70 -1.60 13.95
CA GLY A 455 4.13 -1.83 14.10
C GLY A 455 4.97 -1.16 13.00
N GLU A 456 4.54 -1.24 11.73
CA GLU A 456 5.21 -0.57 10.61
C GLU A 456 5.24 0.96 10.80
N GLU A 457 4.13 1.56 11.21
CA GLU A 457 4.03 3.01 11.45
C GLU A 457 4.92 3.48 12.60
N LYS A 458 5.09 2.65 13.62
CA LYS A 458 5.90 2.95 14.80
C LYS A 458 7.38 2.67 14.60
N HIS A 459 7.73 1.56 13.95
CA HIS A 459 9.08 1.01 13.99
C HIS A 459 9.82 1.01 12.63
N ILE A 460 9.13 1.22 11.49
CA ILE A 460 9.74 1.09 10.16
C ILE A 460 9.68 2.40 9.37
N PHE A 461 8.50 3.00 9.20
CA PHE A 461 8.33 4.20 8.37
C PHE A 461 9.06 5.44 8.88
N PRO A 462 9.27 5.67 10.20
CA PRO A 462 10.06 6.80 10.66
C PRO A 462 11.50 6.83 10.11
N TYR A 463 12.07 5.67 9.79
CA TYR A 463 13.46 5.54 9.34
C TYR A 463 13.62 5.44 7.81
N GLN A 464 12.52 5.45 7.03
CA GLN A 464 12.61 5.21 5.59
C GLN A 464 13.45 6.25 4.83
N GLU A 465 13.44 7.52 5.25
CA GLU A 465 14.24 8.59 4.65
C GLU A 465 15.74 8.52 5.01
N GLU A 466 16.14 7.64 5.96
CA GLU A 466 17.53 7.36 6.28
C GLU A 466 18.26 6.54 5.21
N ALA A 467 17.54 6.00 4.21
CA ALA A 467 18.11 5.20 3.15
C ALA A 467 19.05 6.00 2.23
N ASP A 468 20.17 5.42 1.80
CA ASP A 468 21.00 5.96 0.71
C ASP A 468 20.29 5.86 -0.64
N VAL A 469 19.42 4.83 -0.78
CA VAL A 469 18.61 4.60 -1.97
C VAL A 469 17.30 3.92 -1.60
N MET A 470 16.23 4.24 -2.33
CA MET A 470 14.96 3.53 -2.27
C MET A 470 14.78 2.68 -3.52
N PHE A 471 14.22 1.48 -3.35
CA PHE A 471 13.87 0.58 -4.45
C PHE A 471 12.38 0.22 -4.40
N ASN A 472 11.67 0.49 -5.50
CA ASN A 472 10.28 0.08 -5.66
C ASN A 472 10.20 -1.32 -6.25
N THR A 473 9.61 -2.25 -5.52
CA THR A 473 9.42 -3.64 -5.94
C THR A 473 8.08 -3.91 -6.62
N ALA A 474 7.19 -2.90 -6.71
CA ALA A 474 5.92 -3.08 -7.39
C ALA A 474 6.13 -3.30 -8.89
N LEU A 475 5.40 -4.26 -9.43
CA LEU A 475 5.39 -4.60 -10.85
C LEU A 475 4.04 -4.19 -11.44
N LEU A 476 4.04 -3.54 -12.60
CA LEU A 476 2.81 -3.02 -13.22
C LEU A 476 1.73 -4.10 -13.44
N TYR A 477 2.15 -5.32 -13.69
CA TYR A 477 1.29 -6.45 -14.04
C TYR A 477 0.90 -7.33 -12.83
N GLU A 478 1.43 -7.06 -11.63
CA GLU A 478 1.36 -8.01 -10.52
C GLU A 478 -0.06 -8.32 -10.04
N PHE A 479 -0.97 -7.34 -10.00
CA PHE A 479 -2.36 -7.60 -9.60
C PHE A 479 -3.08 -8.53 -10.57
N ALA A 480 -2.84 -8.36 -11.87
CA ALA A 480 -3.41 -9.22 -12.90
C ALA A 480 -2.92 -10.69 -12.77
N VAL A 481 -1.67 -10.86 -12.33
CA VAL A 481 -1.08 -12.18 -12.10
C VAL A 481 -1.45 -12.75 -10.74
N LEU A 482 -1.52 -11.92 -9.69
CA LEU A 482 -1.92 -12.35 -8.34
C LEU A 482 -3.40 -12.71 -8.23
N LYS A 483 -4.26 -12.12 -9.07
CA LYS A 483 -5.71 -12.35 -9.07
C LYS A 483 -6.09 -13.83 -9.02
N PRO A 484 -5.67 -14.71 -9.94
CA PRO A 484 -6.09 -16.13 -9.93
C PRO A 484 -5.58 -16.91 -8.71
N TYR A 485 -4.60 -16.39 -7.99
CA TYR A 485 -4.11 -17.01 -6.75
C TYR A 485 -4.84 -16.48 -5.52
N ALA A 486 -5.10 -15.17 -5.47
CA ALA A 486 -5.70 -14.52 -4.31
C ALA A 486 -7.22 -14.71 -4.23
N GLU A 487 -7.95 -14.70 -5.35
CA GLU A 487 -9.41 -14.80 -5.34
C GLU A 487 -9.91 -16.09 -4.67
N PRO A 488 -9.41 -17.31 -5.01
CA PRO A 488 -9.87 -18.54 -4.33
C PRO A 488 -9.65 -18.49 -2.81
N ILE A 489 -8.49 -17.99 -2.38
CA ILE A 489 -8.13 -17.87 -0.95
C ILE A 489 -9.06 -16.88 -0.23
N LEU A 490 -9.37 -15.73 -0.84
CA LEU A 490 -10.27 -14.73 -0.30
C LEU A 490 -11.72 -15.23 -0.21
N LEU A 491 -12.17 -16.09 -1.14
CA LEU A 491 -13.50 -16.69 -1.15
C LEU A 491 -13.73 -17.70 0.00
N GLU A 492 -12.66 -18.20 0.64
CA GLU A 492 -12.74 -19.06 1.82
C GLU A 492 -13.27 -18.30 3.05
N VAL A 493 -13.13 -16.95 3.09
CA VAL A 493 -13.62 -16.14 4.20
C VAL A 493 -15.14 -16.01 4.13
N GLN A 494 -15.82 -16.57 5.15
CA GLN A 494 -17.26 -16.69 5.15
C GLN A 494 -17.96 -15.40 5.63
N PRO A 495 -19.22 -15.13 5.17
CA PRO A 495 -19.98 -13.93 5.54
C PRO A 495 -20.24 -13.72 7.05
N ASN A 496 -20.16 -14.78 7.84
CA ASN A 496 -20.33 -14.73 9.32
C ASN A 496 -19.03 -14.41 10.07
N GLN A 497 -17.91 -14.19 9.35
CA GLN A 497 -16.61 -13.85 9.93
C GLN A 497 -16.35 -12.34 9.88
N PRO A 498 -15.72 -11.74 10.90
CA PRO A 498 -15.42 -10.31 10.93
C PRO A 498 -14.55 -9.85 9.72
N GLU A 499 -13.61 -10.69 9.28
CA GLU A 499 -12.68 -10.43 8.20
C GLU A 499 -13.35 -10.40 6.81
N TYR A 500 -14.63 -10.79 6.73
CA TYR A 500 -15.37 -10.84 5.47
C TYR A 500 -15.48 -9.47 4.78
N ALA A 501 -15.60 -8.39 5.55
CA ALA A 501 -15.67 -7.04 4.99
C ALA A 501 -14.43 -6.74 4.14
N GLU A 502 -13.24 -7.03 4.66
CA GLU A 502 -11.96 -6.78 3.97
C GLU A 502 -11.74 -7.77 2.82
N ALA A 503 -12.02 -9.07 3.02
CA ALA A 503 -11.95 -10.06 1.95
C ALA A 503 -12.86 -9.69 0.76
N ASN A 504 -14.12 -9.28 1.04
CA ASN A 504 -15.06 -8.85 0.01
C ASN A 504 -14.61 -7.54 -0.68
N ARG A 505 -13.95 -6.63 0.03
CA ARG A 505 -13.36 -5.41 -0.54
C ARG A 505 -12.26 -5.77 -1.55
N LEU A 506 -11.36 -6.68 -1.20
CA LEU A 506 -10.29 -7.15 -2.08
C LEU A 506 -10.83 -7.93 -3.28
N LEU A 507 -11.87 -8.76 -3.11
CA LEU A 507 -12.55 -9.44 -4.23
C LEU A 507 -13.15 -8.41 -5.21
N LYS A 508 -13.83 -7.37 -4.72
CA LYS A 508 -14.35 -6.28 -5.56
C LYS A 508 -13.24 -5.51 -6.26
N PHE A 509 -12.10 -5.33 -5.61
CA PHE A 509 -10.91 -4.74 -6.23
C PHE A 509 -10.42 -5.58 -7.41
N PHE A 510 -10.31 -6.91 -7.25
CA PHE A 510 -9.87 -7.81 -8.31
C PHE A 510 -10.84 -7.90 -9.50
N ASN A 511 -12.12 -7.61 -9.32
CA ASN A 511 -13.08 -7.55 -10.43
C ASN A 511 -12.71 -6.52 -11.52
N ASN A 512 -11.79 -5.60 -11.22
CA ASN A 512 -11.32 -4.60 -12.17
C ASN A 512 -10.17 -5.09 -13.05
N PHE A 513 -9.56 -6.22 -12.75
CA PHE A 513 -8.38 -6.73 -13.44
C PHE A 513 -8.71 -7.93 -14.34
N LYS A 514 -8.16 -7.90 -15.55
CA LYS A 514 -8.08 -9.07 -16.42
C LYS A 514 -6.93 -9.98 -15.92
N PRO A 515 -7.16 -11.27 -15.72
CA PRO A 515 -6.11 -12.17 -15.25
C PRO A 515 -5.00 -12.31 -16.30
N MET A 516 -3.74 -12.40 -15.85
CA MET A 516 -2.58 -12.70 -16.68
C MET A 516 -1.92 -14.00 -16.20
N GLN A 517 -1.37 -14.76 -17.15
CA GLN A 517 -0.65 -16.00 -16.86
C GLN A 517 0.79 -15.70 -16.39
N PRO A 518 1.34 -16.47 -15.41
CA PRO A 518 2.68 -16.23 -14.89
C PRO A 518 3.82 -16.81 -15.75
N ARG A 519 3.55 -17.31 -16.97
CA ARG A 519 4.54 -18.03 -17.79
C ARG A 519 5.78 -17.21 -18.13
N GLU A 520 5.57 -15.93 -18.47
CA GLU A 520 6.63 -15.02 -18.90
C GLU A 520 7.42 -14.36 -17.74
N ILE A 521 6.99 -14.62 -16.49
CA ILE A 521 7.65 -14.03 -15.32
C ILE A 521 8.95 -14.81 -15.06
N PRO A 522 10.12 -14.13 -15.08
CA PRO A 522 11.40 -14.78 -14.80
C PRO A 522 11.43 -15.49 -13.44
N PRO A 523 12.18 -16.59 -13.30
CA PRO A 523 12.30 -17.28 -12.01
C PRO A 523 13.06 -16.45 -10.96
N THR A 524 13.75 -15.37 -11.37
CA THR A 524 14.42 -14.40 -10.49
C THR A 524 13.53 -13.21 -10.11
N SER A 525 12.30 -13.12 -10.63
CA SER A 525 11.38 -12.03 -10.33
C SER A 525 11.03 -11.98 -8.84
N ILE A 526 10.89 -10.75 -8.32
CA ILE A 526 10.40 -10.51 -6.95
C ILE A 526 9.02 -11.16 -6.73
N LEU A 527 8.18 -11.21 -7.75
CA LEU A 527 6.85 -11.79 -7.64
C LEU A 527 6.88 -13.31 -7.38
N ARG A 528 7.97 -14.00 -7.76
CA ARG A 528 8.13 -15.43 -7.51
C ARG A 528 8.26 -15.79 -6.02
N GLU A 529 8.68 -14.86 -5.18
CA GLU A 529 8.64 -15.01 -3.71
C GLU A 529 7.23 -15.33 -3.21
N PHE A 530 6.23 -14.78 -3.86
CA PHE A 530 4.81 -14.95 -3.47
C PHE A 530 4.13 -16.08 -4.26
N LEU A 531 4.37 -16.14 -5.56
CA LEU A 531 3.75 -17.12 -6.45
C LEU A 531 4.40 -18.51 -6.40
N GLY A 532 5.67 -18.56 -6.04
CA GLY A 532 6.51 -19.76 -6.18
C GLY A 532 7.17 -19.90 -7.54
N GLY A 533 7.98 -20.95 -7.68
CA GLY A 533 8.80 -21.17 -8.86
C GLY A 533 9.97 -20.19 -8.97
N SER A 534 10.46 -19.69 -7.83
CA SER A 534 11.70 -18.92 -7.77
C SER A 534 12.91 -19.83 -8.00
N SER A 535 13.95 -19.30 -8.64
CA SER A 535 15.28 -19.91 -8.70
C SER A 535 16.10 -19.67 -7.42
N PHE A 536 15.63 -18.80 -6.54
CA PHE A 536 16.23 -18.56 -5.23
C PHE A 536 15.61 -19.47 -4.17
N THR A 537 16.44 -19.95 -3.23
CA THR A 537 15.98 -20.64 -2.02
C THR A 537 15.63 -19.61 -0.93
N TYR A 538 14.53 -19.82 -0.19
CA TYR A 538 14.06 -18.93 0.87
C TYR A 538 14.09 -19.60 2.22
#